data_3f43449dbdbe1b1f2453a52333e9d9a9
#
_entry.id   3f43449dbdbe1b1f2453a52333e9d9a9
#
_cell.length_a   1.000
_cell.length_b   1.000
_cell.length_c   1.000
_cell.angle_alpha   90.00
_cell.angle_beta   90.00
_cell.angle_gamma   90.00
#
_symmetry.space_group_name_H-M   'P 1'
#
loop_
_entity.id
_entity.type
_entity.pdbx_description
1 polymer ?
#
loop_
_entity_poly.entity_id
_entity_poly.type
_entity_poly.pdbx_seq_one_letter_code
_entity_poly.pdbx_strand_id
1 'polypeptide(L)'
;MDKKLKFISKLIYKRKEFIYLLKNILIIYFTFAYMNSTSAETNNVEFECNTSVILSINKKGELKQFLPGKIYFEINNNTLTFGKLGYITDEEIIIQRINDNKFYSYQPAQTILYENGLFHNVIFTYEGITAIQAKCLPLKDLNLKE
;
A
#
# COMPACT_ATOMS: atom_id res chain seq x y z
N MET A 1 -68.27 -19.68 -16.17
CA MET A 1 -67.00 -19.75 -15.42
C MET A 1 -66.43 -18.32 -15.24
N ASP A 2 -66.35 -17.89 -14.04
CA ASP A 2 -66.41 -16.53 -13.58
C ASP A 2 -65.14 -15.71 -13.99
N LYS A 3 -65.34 -14.56 -14.67
CA LYS A 3 -64.27 -13.64 -15.09
C LYS A 3 -63.40 -13.17 -13.89
N LYS A 4 -64.01 -13.12 -12.71
CA LYS A 4 -63.32 -12.80 -11.45
C LYS A 4 -62.26 -13.84 -11.04
N LEU A 5 -62.55 -15.12 -11.22
CA LEU A 5 -61.61 -16.21 -10.89
C LEU A 5 -60.38 -16.20 -11.81
N LYS A 6 -60.50 -15.89 -13.08
CA LYS A 6 -59.39 -15.75 -14.03
C LYS A 6 -58.50 -14.52 -13.70
N PHE A 7 -59.09 -13.45 -13.20
CA PHE A 7 -58.33 -12.25 -12.81
C PHE A 7 -57.49 -12.50 -11.56
N ILE A 8 -58.06 -13.16 -10.55
CA ILE A 8 -57.39 -13.49 -9.30
C ILE A 8 -56.23 -14.48 -9.54
N SER A 9 -56.41 -15.49 -10.37
CA SER A 9 -55.33 -16.43 -10.71
C SER A 9 -54.16 -15.76 -11.42
N LYS A 10 -54.43 -14.79 -12.29
CA LYS A 10 -53.41 -14.02 -13.02
C LYS A 10 -52.62 -13.08 -12.07
N LEU A 11 -53.28 -12.54 -11.05
CA LEU A 11 -52.63 -11.70 -10.03
C LEU A 11 -51.72 -12.53 -9.12
N ILE A 12 -52.15 -13.72 -8.71
CA ILE A 12 -51.37 -14.65 -7.89
C ILE A 12 -50.14 -15.14 -8.64
N TYR A 13 -50.29 -15.42 -9.94
CA TYR A 13 -49.18 -15.86 -10.79
C TYR A 13 -48.11 -14.75 -10.92
N LYS A 14 -48.50 -13.52 -11.24
CA LYS A 14 -47.56 -12.36 -11.27
C LYS A 14 -46.85 -12.10 -9.95
N ARG A 15 -47.56 -12.33 -8.83
CA ARG A 15 -46.96 -12.16 -7.50
C ARG A 15 -45.87 -13.22 -7.20
N LYS A 16 -46.08 -14.47 -7.68
CA LYS A 16 -45.07 -15.53 -7.54
C LYS A 16 -43.86 -15.25 -8.41
N GLU A 17 -44.00 -14.79 -9.64
CA GLU A 17 -42.87 -14.42 -10.50
C GLU A 17 -42.07 -13.25 -9.92
N PHE A 18 -42.75 -12.26 -9.37
CA PHE A 18 -42.10 -11.11 -8.71
C PHE A 18 -41.31 -11.53 -7.47
N ILE A 19 -41.81 -12.45 -6.67
CA ILE A 19 -41.10 -12.99 -5.49
C ILE A 19 -39.85 -13.79 -5.93
N TYR A 20 -39.97 -14.54 -7.02
CA TYR A 20 -38.84 -15.31 -7.59
C TYR A 20 -37.73 -14.37 -8.10
N LEU A 21 -38.13 -13.31 -8.79
CA LEU A 21 -37.17 -12.29 -9.29
C LEU A 21 -36.45 -11.59 -8.15
N LEU A 22 -37.17 -11.17 -7.10
CA LEU A 22 -36.61 -10.59 -5.89
C LEU A 22 -35.61 -11.51 -5.17
N LYS A 23 -35.93 -12.79 -5.08
CA LYS A 23 -35.07 -13.80 -4.45
C LYS A 23 -33.77 -13.98 -5.22
N ASN A 24 -33.80 -13.99 -6.54
CA ASN A 24 -32.60 -14.11 -7.38
C ASN A 24 -31.74 -12.84 -7.32
N ILE A 25 -32.34 -11.64 -7.29
CA ILE A 25 -31.63 -10.38 -7.12
C ILE A 25 -30.94 -10.32 -5.75
N LEU A 26 -31.60 -10.80 -4.68
CA LEU A 26 -31.03 -10.84 -3.34
C LEU A 26 -29.84 -11.80 -3.27
N ILE A 27 -29.90 -12.95 -3.91
CA ILE A 27 -28.80 -13.92 -3.98
C ILE A 27 -27.59 -13.30 -4.71
N ILE A 28 -27.82 -12.63 -5.84
CA ILE A 28 -26.76 -11.95 -6.60
C ILE A 28 -26.12 -10.83 -5.76
N TYR A 29 -26.93 -10.06 -5.02
CA TYR A 29 -26.42 -9.01 -4.14
C TYR A 29 -25.58 -9.59 -2.98
N PHE A 30 -26.01 -10.69 -2.38
CA PHE A 30 -25.28 -11.38 -1.31
C PHE A 30 -23.96 -11.99 -1.81
N THR A 31 -23.96 -12.60 -3.01
CA THR A 31 -22.72 -13.15 -3.60
C THR A 31 -21.73 -12.04 -3.97
N PHE A 32 -22.20 -10.90 -4.48
CA PHE A 32 -21.35 -9.73 -4.75
C PHE A 32 -20.80 -9.09 -3.46
N ALA A 33 -21.58 -9.00 -2.39
CA ALA A 33 -21.14 -8.50 -1.10
C ALA A 33 -20.09 -9.43 -0.45
N TYR A 34 -20.23 -10.75 -0.60
CA TYR A 34 -19.25 -11.72 -0.12
C TYR A 34 -17.94 -11.71 -0.91
N MET A 35 -17.97 -11.44 -2.20
CA MET A 35 -16.76 -11.36 -3.03
C MET A 35 -15.92 -10.10 -2.72
N ASN A 36 -16.53 -9.04 -2.20
CA ASN A 36 -15.81 -7.81 -1.84
C ASN A 36 -15.29 -7.79 -0.39
N SER A 37 -15.56 -8.82 0.41
CA SER A 37 -15.03 -8.98 1.77
C SER A 37 -13.81 -9.92 1.83
N THR A 38 -13.04 -10.05 0.75
CA THR A 38 -11.67 -10.51 0.87
C THR A 38 -10.95 -9.43 1.68
N SER A 39 -10.73 -9.72 2.96
CA SER A 39 -9.80 -8.97 3.81
C SER A 39 -8.52 -8.81 2.99
N ALA A 40 -8.19 -7.59 2.62
CA ALA A 40 -6.86 -7.29 2.12
C ALA A 40 -5.92 -7.76 3.22
N GLU A 41 -5.21 -8.85 2.97
CA GLU A 41 -4.10 -9.28 3.82
C GLU A 41 -3.19 -8.07 3.88
N THR A 42 -3.09 -7.44 5.04
CA THR A 42 -2.20 -6.31 5.26
C THR A 42 -0.79 -6.89 5.17
N ASN A 43 -0.23 -6.85 3.97
CA ASN A 43 1.15 -7.26 3.72
C ASN A 43 2.05 -6.19 4.34
N ASN A 44 2.24 -6.33 5.64
CA ASN A 44 3.21 -5.54 6.39
C ASN A 44 4.59 -6.14 6.17
N VAL A 45 5.49 -5.38 5.54
CA VAL A 45 6.86 -5.81 5.26
C VAL A 45 7.81 -4.80 5.88
N GLU A 46 8.61 -5.28 6.82
CA GLU A 46 9.67 -4.49 7.46
C GLU A 46 11.00 -4.72 6.74
N PHE A 47 11.78 -3.66 6.60
CA PHE A 47 13.10 -3.68 5.97
C PHE A 47 14.17 -3.17 6.92
N GLU A 48 15.29 -3.88 6.97
CA GLU A 48 16.56 -3.37 7.51
C GLU A 48 17.47 -3.00 6.34
N CYS A 49 18.02 -1.79 6.38
CA CYS A 49 18.87 -1.25 5.35
C CYS A 49 20.21 -0.79 5.91
N ASN A 50 21.29 -1.23 5.29
CA ASN A 50 22.63 -0.74 5.57
C ASN A 50 22.95 0.39 4.58
N THR A 51 23.12 1.62 5.07
CA THR A 51 23.45 2.74 4.21
C THR A 51 24.89 2.63 3.69
N SER A 52 25.06 2.83 2.41
CA SER A 52 26.38 2.88 1.76
C SER A 52 26.86 4.32 1.56
N VAL A 53 25.92 5.23 1.31
CA VAL A 53 26.21 6.65 1.07
C VAL A 53 25.15 7.49 1.76
N ILE A 54 25.59 8.51 2.49
CA ILE A 54 24.76 9.61 2.98
C ILE A 54 25.50 10.89 2.69
N LEU A 55 24.96 11.69 1.75
CA LEU A 55 25.54 12.97 1.34
C LEU A 55 24.51 14.08 1.57
N SER A 56 24.98 15.21 2.07
CA SER A 56 24.17 16.42 2.17
C SER A 56 24.90 17.60 1.52
N ILE A 57 24.15 18.42 0.79
CA ILE A 57 24.62 19.68 0.22
C ILE A 57 23.76 20.77 0.82
N ASN A 58 24.37 21.67 1.57
CA ASN A 58 23.65 22.79 2.15
C ASN A 58 23.40 23.91 1.12
N LYS A 59 22.59 24.91 1.50
CA LYS A 59 22.26 26.07 0.63
C LYS A 59 23.47 26.91 0.18
N LYS A 60 24.65 26.75 0.83
CA LYS A 60 25.88 27.39 0.42
C LYS A 60 26.71 26.57 -0.55
N GLY A 61 26.23 25.37 -0.91
CA GLY A 61 26.93 24.43 -1.78
C GLY A 61 28.00 23.58 -1.07
N GLU A 62 28.05 23.63 0.26
CA GLU A 62 29.02 22.83 1.02
C GLU A 62 28.57 21.40 1.12
N LEU A 63 29.42 20.48 0.68
CA LEU A 63 29.19 19.03 0.70
C LEU A 63 29.61 18.47 2.06
N LYS A 64 28.70 17.65 2.65
CA LYS A 64 28.98 16.89 3.85
C LYS A 64 28.64 15.42 3.60
N GLN A 65 29.59 14.54 3.92
CA GLN A 65 29.38 13.10 3.91
C GLN A 65 29.24 12.63 5.36
N PHE A 66 28.25 11.76 5.58
CA PHE A 66 28.02 11.13 6.88
C PHE A 66 28.51 9.69 6.88
N LEU A 67 28.79 9.18 8.07
CA LEU A 67 29.17 7.78 8.24
C LEU A 67 27.99 6.87 7.88
N PRO A 68 28.27 5.71 7.27
CA PRO A 68 27.26 4.69 7.05
C PRO A 68 26.60 4.25 8.36
N GLY A 69 25.32 3.90 8.29
CA GLY A 69 24.54 3.47 9.43
C GLY A 69 23.42 2.52 8.99
N LYS A 70 22.52 2.24 9.90
CA LYS A 70 21.32 1.46 9.61
C LYS A 70 20.09 2.36 9.55
N ILE A 71 19.20 2.09 8.63
CA ILE A 71 17.84 2.65 8.59
C ILE A 71 16.84 1.51 8.53
N TYR A 72 15.66 1.75 9.11
CA TYR A 72 14.57 0.79 9.13
C TYR A 72 13.34 1.46 8.57
N PHE A 73 12.59 0.75 7.78
CA PHE A 73 11.27 1.19 7.34
C PHE A 73 10.32 0.02 7.20
N GLU A 74 9.05 0.34 7.29
CA GLU A 74 7.94 -0.56 7.15
C GLU A 74 7.09 -0.13 5.98
N ILE A 75 6.59 -1.11 5.23
CA ILE A 75 5.60 -0.88 4.18
C ILE A 75 4.32 -1.59 4.56
N ASN A 76 3.27 -0.81 4.77
CA ASN A 76 1.92 -1.29 5.00
C ASN A 76 1.05 -0.87 3.81
N ASN A 77 0.62 -1.82 2.99
CA ASN A 77 -0.05 -1.55 1.71
C ASN A 77 0.79 -0.63 0.80
N ASN A 78 0.35 0.61 0.60
CA ASN A 78 1.03 1.63 -0.21
C ASN A 78 1.62 2.77 0.64
N THR A 79 1.78 2.55 1.94
CA THR A 79 2.36 3.53 2.86
C THR A 79 3.70 3.01 3.36
N LEU A 80 4.73 3.83 3.24
CA LEU A 80 6.05 3.61 3.81
C LEU A 80 6.20 4.49 5.04
N THR A 81 6.63 3.90 6.17
CA THR A 81 6.90 4.61 7.42
C THR A 81 8.30 4.27 7.88
N PHE A 82 9.11 5.28 8.21
CA PHE A 82 10.43 5.06 8.80
C PHE A 82 10.28 4.71 10.27
N GLY A 83 11.01 3.70 10.73
CA GLY A 83 10.99 3.27 12.13
C GLY A 83 11.57 4.30 13.09
N LYS A 84 11.24 4.15 14.39
CA LYS A 84 11.65 5.07 15.49
C LYS A 84 13.15 5.33 15.62
N LEU A 85 13.99 4.48 15.03
CA LEU A 85 15.45 4.63 15.00
C LEU A 85 15.93 5.23 13.67
N GLY A 86 15.02 5.54 12.75
CA GLY A 86 15.35 6.13 11.45
C GLY A 86 15.64 7.61 11.56
N TYR A 87 16.65 8.07 10.83
CA TYR A 87 17.04 9.48 10.71
C TYR A 87 16.04 10.36 9.96
N ILE A 88 14.90 9.82 9.58
CA ILE A 88 13.95 10.40 8.65
C ILE A 88 12.60 10.36 9.33
N THR A 89 11.95 11.48 9.33
CA THR A 89 10.65 11.83 9.92
C THR A 89 9.67 10.66 10.21
N ASP A 90 8.84 10.82 11.24
CA ASP A 90 7.68 9.96 11.54
C ASP A 90 6.53 10.11 10.51
N GLU A 91 6.80 10.71 9.35
CA GLU A 91 5.80 10.96 8.32
C GLU A 91 5.53 9.69 7.49
N GLU A 92 4.27 9.46 7.24
CA GLU A 92 3.80 8.43 6.32
C GLU A 92 4.02 8.90 4.87
N ILE A 93 4.69 8.08 4.08
CA ILE A 93 5.00 8.37 2.69
C ILE A 93 4.19 7.46 1.78
N ILE A 94 3.37 8.04 0.93
CA ILE A 94 2.62 7.28 -0.06
C ILE A 94 3.56 6.82 -1.17
N ILE A 95 3.61 5.52 -1.40
CA ILE A 95 4.41 4.87 -2.43
C ILE A 95 3.54 4.31 -3.55
N GLN A 96 4.10 4.25 -4.75
CA GLN A 96 3.54 3.51 -5.87
C GLN A 96 4.32 2.21 -6.03
N ARG A 97 3.65 1.08 -5.85
CA ARG A 97 4.22 -0.25 -6.04
C ARG A 97 4.13 -0.64 -7.52
N ILE A 98 5.24 -1.10 -8.09
CA ILE A 98 5.26 -1.73 -9.41
C ILE A 98 5.20 -3.25 -9.24
N ASN A 99 5.95 -3.79 -8.27
CA ASN A 99 5.95 -5.19 -7.86
C ASN A 99 6.60 -5.30 -6.47
N ASP A 100 6.79 -6.51 -5.95
CA ASP A 100 7.36 -6.74 -4.62
C ASP A 100 8.83 -6.27 -4.49
N ASN A 101 9.54 -6.15 -5.60
CA ASN A 101 10.94 -5.74 -5.63
C ASN A 101 11.15 -4.31 -6.13
N LYS A 102 10.06 -3.57 -6.42
CA LYS A 102 10.17 -2.22 -6.95
C LYS A 102 9.00 -1.33 -6.52
N PHE A 103 9.34 -0.23 -5.88
CA PHE A 103 8.40 0.86 -5.57
C PHE A 103 9.10 2.21 -5.63
N TYR A 104 8.31 3.27 -5.72
CA TYR A 104 8.80 4.64 -5.71
C TYR A 104 7.80 5.60 -5.07
N SER A 105 8.28 6.77 -4.66
CA SER A 105 7.48 7.92 -4.27
C SER A 105 8.09 9.19 -4.81
N TYR A 106 7.26 10.06 -5.35
CA TYR A 106 7.64 11.42 -5.75
C TYR A 106 6.77 12.41 -4.98
N GLN A 107 7.34 13.02 -3.96
CA GLN A 107 6.72 14.10 -3.19
C GLN A 107 7.56 15.38 -3.35
N PRO A 108 6.98 16.57 -3.15
CA PRO A 108 7.72 17.84 -3.33
C PRO A 108 9.00 17.94 -2.49
N ALA A 109 8.98 17.35 -1.28
CA ALA A 109 10.11 17.40 -0.34
C ALA A 109 10.95 16.12 -0.33
N GLN A 110 10.52 15.04 -1.00
CA GLN A 110 11.20 13.75 -0.90
C GLN A 110 10.92 12.86 -2.11
N THR A 111 11.96 12.23 -2.62
CA THR A 111 11.86 11.21 -3.67
C THR A 111 12.48 9.91 -3.18
N ILE A 112 11.73 8.82 -3.27
CA ILE A 112 12.18 7.48 -2.91
C ILE A 112 12.13 6.59 -4.14
N LEU A 113 13.15 5.76 -4.31
CA LEU A 113 13.18 4.64 -5.24
C LEU A 113 13.75 3.42 -4.53
N TYR A 114 13.02 2.32 -4.58
CA TYR A 114 13.51 1.00 -4.19
C TYR A 114 13.45 0.07 -5.38
N GLU A 115 14.54 -0.61 -5.65
CA GLU A 115 14.63 -1.59 -6.72
C GLU A 115 15.64 -2.69 -6.37
N ASN A 116 15.17 -3.95 -6.34
CA ASN A 116 16.02 -5.14 -6.14
C ASN A 116 16.97 -5.05 -4.93
N GLY A 117 16.46 -4.60 -3.78
CA GLY A 117 17.26 -4.45 -2.56
C GLY A 117 18.08 -3.17 -2.47
N LEU A 118 18.06 -2.31 -3.49
CA LEU A 118 18.68 -0.99 -3.44
C LEU A 118 17.64 0.06 -3.13
N PHE A 119 17.90 0.83 -2.10
CA PHE A 119 17.07 1.94 -1.64
C PHE A 119 17.79 3.26 -1.87
N HIS A 120 17.10 4.18 -2.51
CA HIS A 120 17.55 5.56 -2.74
C HIS A 120 16.50 6.51 -2.17
N ASN A 121 16.97 7.51 -1.44
CA ASN A 121 16.13 8.56 -0.91
C ASN A 121 16.81 9.92 -1.08
N VAL A 122 16.08 10.88 -1.64
CA VAL A 122 16.53 12.27 -1.78
C VAL A 122 15.54 13.16 -1.07
N ILE A 123 16.01 13.91 -0.11
CA ILE A 123 15.21 14.80 0.73
C ILE A 123 15.60 16.25 0.42
N PHE A 124 14.60 17.06 0.13
CA PHE A 124 14.74 18.49 -0.13
C PHE A 124 14.24 19.27 1.09
N THR A 125 15.10 20.07 1.67
CA THR A 125 14.75 20.96 2.78
C THR A 125 15.12 22.40 2.43
N TYR A 126 14.66 23.35 3.23
CA TYR A 126 15.09 24.74 3.08
C TYR A 126 16.59 24.94 3.36
N GLU A 127 17.23 23.98 4.05
CA GLU A 127 18.66 24.03 4.38
C GLU A 127 19.54 23.41 3.30
N GLY A 128 18.97 22.55 2.43
CA GLY A 128 19.72 21.88 1.38
C GLY A 128 19.08 20.57 0.91
N ILE A 129 19.92 19.73 0.33
CA ILE A 129 19.52 18.43 -0.23
C ILE A 129 20.31 17.34 0.48
N THR A 130 19.62 16.28 0.90
CA THR A 130 20.26 15.07 1.43
C THR A 130 19.92 13.88 0.54
N ALA A 131 20.95 13.15 0.11
CA ALA A 131 20.83 11.92 -0.67
C ALA A 131 21.34 10.73 0.15
N ILE A 132 20.55 9.65 0.16
CA ILE A 132 20.83 8.41 0.87
C ILE A 132 20.77 7.26 -0.11
N GLN A 133 21.78 6.38 -0.07
CA GLN A 133 21.75 5.09 -0.73
C GLN A 133 21.99 4.00 0.30
N ALA A 134 21.19 2.93 0.23
CA ALA A 134 21.28 1.80 1.14
C ALA A 134 20.99 0.47 0.44
N LYS A 135 21.53 -0.62 1.00
CA LYS A 135 21.13 -1.99 0.67
C LYS A 135 20.17 -2.48 1.72
N CYS A 136 18.98 -2.92 1.31
CA CYS A 136 17.89 -3.34 2.19
C CYS A 136 17.57 -4.82 2.02
N LEU A 137 17.20 -5.44 3.14
CA LEU A 137 16.69 -6.80 3.19
C LEU A 137 15.39 -6.82 3.98
N PRO A 138 14.36 -7.57 3.54
CA PRO A 138 13.18 -7.81 4.35
C PRO A 138 13.58 -8.52 5.64
N LEU A 139 13.04 -8.09 6.79
CA LEU A 139 13.37 -8.70 8.10
C LEU A 139 12.94 -10.17 8.20
N LYS A 140 11.91 -10.58 7.47
CA LYS A 140 11.50 -12.00 7.38
C LYS A 140 12.60 -12.89 6.83
N ASP A 141 13.47 -12.38 5.97
CA ASP A 141 14.57 -13.15 5.37
C ASP A 141 15.80 -13.26 6.29
N LEU A 142 15.89 -12.42 7.31
CA LEU A 142 16.98 -12.46 8.29
C LEU A 142 16.81 -13.60 9.31
N ASN A 143 15.58 -13.98 9.63
CA ASN A 143 15.27 -15.04 10.59
C ASN A 143 15.40 -16.46 10.02
N LEU A 144 15.72 -16.62 8.73
CA LEU A 144 15.90 -17.91 8.06
C LEU A 144 17.38 -18.35 7.97
N LYS A 145 18.33 -17.57 8.51
CA LYS A 145 19.78 -17.84 8.41
C LYS A 145 20.47 -18.18 9.74
N GLU A 146 19.67 -18.53 10.79
CA GLU A 146 20.19 -19.14 12.02
C GLU A 146 20.14 -20.66 11.99
#